data_9035f30e09cb32dd43eb467dc9edfc97
#
_entry.id   9035f30e09cb32dd43eb467dc9edfc97
#
_cell.length_a   1.000
_cell.length_b   1.000
_cell.length_c   1.000
_cell.angle_alpha   90.00
_cell.angle_beta   90.00
_cell.angle_gamma   90.00
#
_symmetry.space_group_name_H-M   'P 1'
#
loop_
_entity.id
_entity.type
_entity.pdbx_description
1 polymer ?
#
loop_
_entity_poly.entity_id
_entity_poly.type
_entity_poly.pdbx_seq_one_letter_code
_entity_poly.pdbx_strand_id
1 'polypeptide(L)'
;MLPELRSLYMKTKADDYLMILPESKEDFNREGRENHNCVGGSYFDKMLQRKCTILFLRKKEEPDKAFCTVEMDGDRVVQCRAVRNSTPPEEVTDFMQRYSREIAVRIRKRQQEKNAQRIKVAI
;
A
#
# COMPACT_ATOMS: atom_id res chain seq x y z
N MET A 1 5.90 10.86 -8.53
CA MET A 1 5.85 9.45 -8.09
C MET A 1 4.90 9.21 -6.93
N LEU A 2 5.11 9.88 -5.80
CA LEU A 2 4.23 9.70 -4.63
C LEU A 2 2.76 10.06 -4.88
N PRO A 3 2.41 11.15 -5.62
CA PRO A 3 0.99 11.42 -5.91
C PRO A 3 0.29 10.32 -6.69
N GLU A 4 0.99 9.67 -7.61
CA GLU A 4 0.43 8.55 -8.38
C GLU A 4 0.17 7.34 -7.49
N LEU A 5 1.13 7.02 -6.62
CA LEU A 5 0.98 5.92 -5.65
C LEU A 5 -0.13 6.23 -4.65
N ARG A 6 -0.20 7.47 -4.17
CA ARG A 6 -1.23 7.90 -3.25
C ARG A 6 -2.63 7.73 -3.84
N SER A 7 -2.85 8.19 -5.06
CA SER A 7 -4.15 8.07 -5.69
C SER A 7 -4.51 6.62 -6.02
N LEU A 8 -3.51 5.76 -6.25
CA LEU A 8 -3.76 4.35 -6.48
C LEU A 8 -4.12 3.60 -5.20
N TYR A 9 -3.36 3.81 -4.12
CA TYR A 9 -3.40 2.94 -2.95
C TYR A 9 -4.19 3.48 -1.76
N MET A 10 -4.28 4.81 -1.57
CA MET A 10 -4.83 5.36 -0.34
C MET A 10 -6.34 5.55 -0.31
N LYS A 11 -7.01 5.63 -1.44
CA LYS A 11 -8.47 5.80 -1.47
C LYS A 11 -9.16 4.45 -1.31
N THR A 12 -9.42 4.04 -0.09
CA THR A 12 -10.25 2.87 0.19
C THR A 12 -11.69 3.30 0.44
N LYS A 13 -12.63 2.44 0.10
CA LYS A 13 -14.04 2.62 0.47
C LYS A 13 -14.20 2.39 1.96
N ALA A 14 -15.41 2.68 2.48
CA ALA A 14 -15.73 2.61 3.89
C ALA A 14 -15.48 1.22 4.49
N ASP A 15 -14.29 1.01 5.01
CA ASP A 15 -13.89 -0.16 5.76
C ASP A 15 -13.41 0.30 7.14
N ASP A 16 -13.18 -0.67 8.03
CA ASP A 16 -12.66 -0.39 9.37
C ASP A 16 -11.16 -0.14 9.37
N TYR A 17 -10.53 -0.12 8.19
CA TYR A 17 -9.09 0.03 8.04
C TYR A 17 -8.72 1.21 7.14
N LEU A 18 -7.53 1.75 7.39
CA LEU A 18 -6.91 2.79 6.57
C LEU A 18 -5.63 2.23 5.95
N MET A 19 -5.38 2.59 4.70
CA MET A 19 -4.10 2.32 4.05
C MET A 19 -3.34 3.63 3.94
N ILE A 20 -2.16 3.67 4.52
CA ILE A 20 -1.31 4.87 4.56
C ILE A 20 -0.06 4.62 3.74
N LEU A 21 0.22 5.53 2.81
CA LEU A 21 1.45 5.51 2.04
C LEU A 21 2.52 6.28 2.82
N PRO A 22 3.64 5.64 3.18
CA PRO A 22 4.74 6.37 3.83
C PRO A 22 5.34 7.40 2.87
N GLU A 23 5.76 8.53 3.41
CA GLU A 23 6.28 9.64 2.61
C GLU A 23 7.74 9.95 2.87
N SER A 24 8.31 9.39 3.94
CA SER A 24 9.69 9.69 4.34
C SER A 24 10.37 8.47 4.94
N LYS A 25 11.69 8.50 4.96
CA LYS A 25 12.48 7.48 5.61
C LYS A 25 12.16 7.40 7.11
N GLU A 26 11.82 8.53 7.71
CA GLU A 26 11.44 8.57 9.13
C GLU A 26 10.15 7.80 9.39
N ASP A 27 9.17 7.87 8.46
CA ASP A 27 7.93 7.08 8.56
C ASP A 27 8.24 5.60 8.60
N PHE A 28 9.14 5.13 7.74
CA PHE A 28 9.59 3.74 7.73
C PHE A 28 10.28 3.35 9.02
N ASN A 29 11.16 4.20 9.52
CA ASN A 29 11.90 3.93 10.77
C ASN A 29 10.95 3.83 11.96
N ARG A 30 9.97 4.72 12.05
CA ARG A 30 9.00 4.72 13.12
C ARG A 30 8.13 3.46 13.07
N GLU A 31 7.65 3.08 11.88
CA GLU A 31 6.85 1.88 11.70
C GLU A 31 7.64 0.63 12.10
N GLY A 32 8.89 0.55 11.69
CA GLY A 32 9.77 -0.55 12.04
C GLY A 32 9.98 -0.69 13.54
N ARG A 33 10.14 0.43 14.24
CA ARG A 33 10.28 0.44 15.70
C ARG A 33 8.98 -0.01 16.39
N GLU A 34 7.84 0.51 15.95
CA GLU A 34 6.55 0.20 16.57
C GLU A 34 6.12 -1.24 16.33
N ASN A 35 6.34 -1.76 15.12
CA ASN A 35 5.96 -3.13 14.76
C ASN A 35 7.08 -4.16 14.96
N HIS A 36 8.24 -3.72 15.43
CA HIS A 36 9.40 -4.61 15.64
C HIS A 36 9.69 -5.44 14.38
N ASN A 37 9.82 -4.77 13.23
CA ASN A 37 10.15 -5.42 11.97
C ASN A 37 11.25 -4.65 11.22
N CYS A 38 11.65 -5.15 10.06
CA CYS A 38 12.78 -4.62 9.29
C CYS A 38 12.40 -3.55 8.27
N VAL A 39 11.17 -3.03 8.31
CA VAL A 39 10.70 -2.07 7.29
C VAL A 39 11.50 -0.77 7.30
N GLY A 40 12.11 -0.42 8.44
CA GLY A 40 12.97 0.75 8.56
C GLY A 40 14.33 0.62 7.87
N GLY A 41 14.69 -0.55 7.33
CA GLY A 41 15.97 -0.77 6.67
C GLY A 41 16.03 -0.16 5.27
N SER A 42 16.16 -1.00 4.25
CA SER A 42 16.35 -0.56 2.86
C SER A 42 15.06 -0.36 2.07
N TYR A 43 13.89 -0.53 2.67
CA TYR A 43 12.61 -0.50 1.96
C TYR A 43 12.26 0.88 1.39
N PHE A 44 12.63 1.96 2.07
CA PHE A 44 12.38 3.30 1.52
C PHE A 44 13.12 3.49 0.20
N ASP A 45 14.40 3.13 0.14
CA ASP A 45 15.21 3.23 -1.07
C ASP A 45 14.65 2.34 -2.18
N LYS A 46 14.23 1.12 -1.84
CA LYS A 46 13.62 0.19 -2.80
C LYS A 46 12.33 0.77 -3.39
N MET A 47 11.53 1.42 -2.56
CA MET A 47 10.30 2.06 -2.99
C MET A 47 10.57 3.25 -3.91
N LEU A 48 11.57 4.06 -3.60
CA LEU A 48 11.98 5.16 -4.48
C LEU A 48 12.49 4.65 -5.83
N GLN A 49 13.13 3.49 -5.84
CA GLN A 49 13.59 2.83 -7.06
C GLN A 49 12.48 2.04 -7.78
N ARG A 50 11.24 2.09 -7.28
CA ARG A 50 10.08 1.39 -7.82
C ARG A 50 10.23 -0.14 -7.82
N LYS A 51 11.00 -0.68 -6.88
CA LYS A 51 11.18 -2.13 -6.72
C LYS A 51 10.11 -2.77 -5.86
N CYS A 52 9.44 -1.98 -5.01
CA CYS A 52 8.33 -2.43 -4.19
C CYS A 52 7.47 -1.24 -3.78
N THR A 53 6.27 -1.52 -3.29
CA THR A 53 5.41 -0.50 -2.67
C THR A 53 5.07 -0.96 -1.27
N ILE A 54 5.39 -0.14 -0.28
CA ILE A 54 5.09 -0.40 1.12
C ILE A 54 3.94 0.48 1.56
N LEU A 55 2.98 -0.12 2.26
CA LEU A 55 1.82 0.57 2.83
C LEU A 55 1.71 0.19 4.30
N PHE A 56 1.18 1.11 5.09
CA PHE A 56 0.91 0.88 6.50
C PHE A 56 -0.60 0.75 6.67
N LEU A 57 -1.06 -0.41 7.11
CA LEU A 57 -2.46 -0.65 7.40
C LEU A 57 -2.73 -0.28 8.83
N ARG A 58 -3.75 0.54 9.05
CA ARG A 58 -4.17 1.03 10.35
C ARG A 58 -5.62 0.69 10.61
N LYS A 59 -5.97 0.55 11.89
CA LYS A 59 -7.38 0.58 12.29
C LYS A 59 -7.88 2.02 12.26
N LYS A 60 -9.07 2.27 11.74
CA LYS A 60 -9.64 3.62 11.69
C LYS A 60 -9.74 4.29 13.05
N GLU A 61 -10.04 3.52 14.08
CA GLU A 61 -10.15 4.00 15.46
C GLU A 61 -8.80 4.30 16.10
N GLU A 62 -7.69 3.81 15.51
CA GLU A 62 -6.33 4.00 16.02
C GLU A 62 -5.37 4.37 14.88
N PRO A 63 -5.61 5.50 14.19
CA PRO A 63 -4.85 5.82 12.96
C PRO A 63 -3.37 6.11 13.19
N ASP A 64 -2.99 6.46 14.41
CA ASP A 64 -1.60 6.78 14.75
C ASP A 64 -0.83 5.58 15.29
N LYS A 65 -1.49 4.45 15.44
CA LYS A 65 -0.87 3.26 16.01
C LYS A 65 -0.53 2.25 14.93
N ALA A 66 0.74 1.81 14.89
CA ALA A 66 1.18 0.78 13.96
C ALA A 66 0.35 -0.50 14.15
N PHE A 67 -0.07 -1.11 13.06
CA PHE A 67 -0.86 -2.33 13.09
C PHE A 67 -0.29 -3.39 12.16
N CYS A 68 -0.37 -3.19 10.83
CA CYS A 68 0.23 -4.11 9.87
C CYS A 68 1.06 -3.38 8.84
N THR A 69 2.13 -4.03 8.39
CA THR A 69 2.96 -3.55 7.29
C THR A 69 2.67 -4.41 6.07
N VAL A 70 2.42 -3.75 4.94
CA VAL A 70 2.00 -4.41 3.70
C VAL A 70 3.00 -4.11 2.60
N GLU A 71 3.39 -5.12 1.85
CA GLU A 71 4.17 -4.96 0.62
C GLU A 71 3.31 -5.37 -0.56
N MET A 72 3.20 -4.47 -1.56
CA MET A 72 2.44 -4.69 -2.77
C MET A 72 3.34 -4.68 -4.00
N ASP A 73 2.97 -5.49 -4.98
CA ASP A 73 3.51 -5.42 -6.34
C ASP A 73 2.29 -5.27 -7.26
N GLY A 74 1.99 -4.02 -7.64
CA GLY A 74 0.74 -3.72 -8.33
C GLY A 74 -0.47 -4.07 -7.46
N ASP A 75 -1.31 -4.96 -7.93
CA ASP A 75 -2.47 -5.46 -7.18
C ASP A 75 -2.15 -6.70 -6.32
N ARG A 76 -0.93 -7.25 -6.46
CA ARG A 76 -0.54 -8.46 -5.74
C ARG A 76 -0.02 -8.11 -4.35
N VAL A 77 -0.57 -8.76 -3.35
CA VAL A 77 -0.07 -8.67 -1.97
C VAL A 77 1.12 -9.60 -1.86
N VAL A 78 2.32 -9.04 -1.74
CA VAL A 78 3.54 -9.82 -1.55
C VAL A 78 3.62 -10.36 -0.14
N GLN A 79 3.34 -9.50 0.83
CA GLN A 79 3.22 -9.90 2.23
C GLN A 79 2.42 -8.87 3.03
N CYS A 80 1.80 -9.35 4.10
CA CYS A 80 1.12 -8.52 5.09
C CYS A 80 1.43 -9.12 6.45
N ARG A 81 2.08 -8.35 7.32
CA ARG A 81 2.57 -8.83 8.62
C ARG A 81 2.16 -7.88 9.73
N ALA A 82 1.73 -8.46 10.85
CA ALA A 82 1.46 -7.74 12.08
C ALA A 82 2.75 -7.58 12.90
N VAL A 83 2.64 -7.17 14.15
CA VAL A 83 3.78 -6.94 15.03
C VAL A 83 4.73 -8.15 15.05
N ARG A 84 6.05 -7.88 15.03
CA ARG A 84 7.12 -8.90 15.03
C ARG A 84 7.01 -9.88 13.86
N ASN A 85 6.55 -9.40 12.69
CA ASN A 85 6.36 -10.22 11.49
C ASN A 85 5.36 -11.36 11.67
N SER A 86 4.44 -11.22 12.64
CA SER A 86 3.43 -12.25 12.90
C SER A 86 2.34 -12.23 11.81
N THR A 87 1.59 -13.33 11.77
CA THR A 87 0.44 -13.45 10.87
C THR A 87 -0.66 -12.48 11.32
N PRO A 88 -1.23 -11.67 10.42
CA PRO A 88 -2.32 -10.77 10.79
C PRO A 88 -3.60 -11.55 11.09
N PRO A 89 -4.57 -10.91 11.79
CA PRO A 89 -5.88 -11.51 11.99
C PRO A 89 -6.57 -11.83 10.67
N GLU A 90 -7.46 -12.81 10.69
CA GLU A 90 -8.20 -13.25 9.50
C GLU A 90 -8.97 -12.10 8.84
N GLU A 91 -9.54 -11.21 9.64
CA GLU A 91 -10.26 -10.02 9.15
C GLU A 91 -9.39 -9.13 8.25
N VAL A 92 -8.11 -9.02 8.60
CA VAL A 92 -7.14 -8.26 7.79
C VAL A 92 -6.87 -8.99 6.48
N THR A 93 -6.74 -10.32 6.51
CA THR A 93 -6.55 -11.12 5.30
C THR A 93 -7.74 -10.96 4.36
N ASP A 94 -8.95 -11.01 4.89
CA ASP A 94 -10.17 -10.80 4.10
C ASP A 94 -10.22 -9.39 3.50
N PHE A 95 -9.87 -8.37 4.29
CA PHE A 95 -9.77 -7.01 3.80
C PHE A 95 -8.74 -6.90 2.68
N MET A 96 -7.57 -7.51 2.84
CA MET A 96 -6.51 -7.45 1.82
C MET A 96 -6.92 -8.10 0.52
N GLN A 97 -7.72 -9.16 0.55
CA GLN A 97 -8.26 -9.77 -0.66
C GLN A 97 -9.18 -8.83 -1.41
N ARG A 98 -10.07 -8.14 -0.70
CA ARG A 98 -10.95 -7.13 -1.30
C ARG A 98 -10.16 -5.94 -1.83
N TYR A 99 -9.19 -5.48 -1.06
CA TYR A 99 -8.32 -4.38 -1.42
C TYR A 99 -7.53 -4.68 -2.71
N SER A 100 -6.97 -5.88 -2.80
CA SER A 100 -6.24 -6.32 -3.99
C SER A 100 -7.13 -6.25 -5.24
N ARG A 101 -8.37 -6.70 -5.15
CA ARG A 101 -9.31 -6.63 -6.26
C ARG A 101 -9.65 -5.18 -6.65
N GLU A 102 -9.79 -4.31 -5.66
CA GLU A 102 -10.01 -2.88 -5.89
C GLU A 102 -8.83 -2.23 -6.61
N ILE A 103 -7.61 -2.58 -6.19
CA ILE A 103 -6.40 -2.06 -6.83
C ILE A 103 -6.30 -2.56 -8.28
N ALA A 104 -6.63 -3.82 -8.54
CA ALA A 104 -6.64 -4.37 -9.89
C ALA A 104 -7.59 -3.59 -10.82
N VAL A 105 -8.77 -3.21 -10.31
CA VAL A 105 -9.72 -2.39 -11.05
C VAL A 105 -9.14 -1.01 -11.36
N ARG A 106 -8.50 -0.38 -10.38
CA ARG A 106 -7.89 0.95 -10.56
C ARG A 106 -6.75 0.93 -11.57
N ILE A 107 -5.92 -0.10 -11.54
CA ILE A 107 -4.83 -0.28 -12.50
C ILE A 107 -5.37 -0.42 -13.92
N ARG A 108 -6.38 -1.25 -14.13
CA ARG A 108 -7.03 -1.42 -15.44
C ARG A 108 -7.62 -0.12 -15.96
N LYS A 109 -8.29 0.62 -15.09
CA LYS A 109 -8.89 1.90 -15.45
C LYS A 109 -7.85 2.90 -15.92
N ARG A 110 -6.72 2.98 -15.22
CA ARG A 110 -5.60 3.83 -15.61
C ARG A 110 -5.04 3.43 -16.97
N GLN A 111 -4.91 2.14 -17.24
CA GLN A 111 -4.41 1.65 -18.51
C GLN A 111 -5.35 2.02 -19.65
N GLN A 112 -6.66 1.91 -19.43
CA GLN A 112 -7.68 2.32 -20.40
C GLN A 112 -7.60 3.82 -20.69
N GLU A 113 -7.43 4.64 -19.68
CA GLU A 113 -7.29 6.09 -19.82
C GLU A 113 -6.03 6.46 -20.63
N LYS A 114 -4.91 5.81 -20.36
CA LYS A 114 -3.67 6.01 -21.12
C LYS A 114 -3.83 5.62 -22.58
N ASN A 115 -4.49 4.50 -22.85
CA ASN A 115 -4.74 4.05 -24.21
C ASN A 115 -5.66 5.01 -24.97
N ALA A 116 -6.69 5.53 -24.32
CA ALA A 116 -7.59 6.53 -24.91
C ALA A 116 -6.82 7.80 -25.25
N GLN A 117 -5.92 8.27 -24.41
CA GLN A 117 -5.08 9.44 -24.69
C GLN A 117 -4.13 9.21 -25.86
N ARG A 118 -3.54 8.02 -25.96
CA ARG A 118 -2.68 7.68 -27.10
C ARG A 118 -3.44 7.78 -28.43
N ILE A 119 -4.66 7.26 -28.46
CA ILE A 119 -5.50 7.31 -29.65
C ILE A 119 -5.79 8.78 -30.03
N LYS A 120 -6.10 9.63 -29.06
CA LYS A 120 -6.34 11.06 -29.31
C LYS A 120 -5.11 11.77 -29.90
N VAL A 121 -3.93 11.44 -29.41
CA VAL A 121 -2.68 12.07 -29.88
C VAL A 121 -2.30 11.57 -31.28
N ALA A 122 -2.67 10.34 -31.63
CA ALA A 122 -2.37 9.74 -32.93
C ALA A 122 -3.27 10.24 -34.05
N ILE A 123 -4.41 10.82 -33.74
CA ILE A 123 -5.35 11.42 -34.71
C ILE A 123 -4.95 12.85 -35.03
#